data_3402a8bdfe44a10975e32900d60e291e
#
_entry.id   3402a8bdfe44a10975e32900d60e291e
#
_cell.length_a   1.000
_cell.length_b   1.000
_cell.length_c   1.000
_cell.angle_alpha   90.00
_cell.angle_beta   90.00
_cell.angle_gamma   90.00
#
_symmetry.space_group_name_H-M   'P 1'
#
loop_
_entity.id
_entity.type
_entity.pdbx_description
1 polymer ?
#
loop_
_entity_poly.entity_id
_entity_poly.type
_entity_poly.pdbx_seq_one_letter_code
_entity_poly.pdbx_strand_id
1 'polypeptide(L)'
;MNLSSVVFGALLATTLAALAADAGAADSLSARAAEIARAAEALRPRLIETRRDFHQHPELSNREERTARVVAERLRALGLDEVRTNVAGHGVVALLKGSRPGPVVALRADLDALPINETLDVPYKSLVPGVKHACGHDAHTTIELGVAEILSKMRGQIHGAVKFLFQPAEEGPPAGEQGGAALMIKEGALDHPRPRAIFGLHTTPETEAGRIGFRAGAAQAAFDTFSITIHGKTAYAAWPHKGVDTILVAAECVTALQAIKSRRIDTFEPVIITVGSFHGGKSPHVTPAEVVMQGTVRTFHPDVRRQIEQLIRETLAGITAAYGATFDLDYKVGTMVVFNDPKLVEESLPSIRRAVGDSNVFKFPMRMGAEDFSYYQEVIPGFFLRLGSGNKAKGITADSHSPEFDIDEECLVTGVKVMANLALDFLDRHSAH
;
A
#
# COMPACT_ATOMS: atom_id res chain seq x y z
N MET A 1 -22.42 43.52 -46.82
CA MET A 1 -22.24 42.17 -46.27
C MET A 1 -21.82 42.34 -44.84
N ASN A 2 -22.67 41.90 -43.88
CA ASN A 2 -22.49 42.19 -42.44
C ASN A 2 -21.36 41.39 -41.84
N LEU A 3 -20.34 42.06 -41.29
CA LEU A 3 -19.24 41.44 -40.51
C LEU A 3 -19.72 40.53 -39.35
N SER A 4 -20.92 40.80 -38.80
CA SER A 4 -21.54 40.02 -37.74
C SER A 4 -21.90 38.57 -38.15
N SER A 5 -22.23 38.31 -39.40
CA SER A 5 -22.59 36.96 -39.88
C SER A 5 -21.38 36.04 -40.10
N VAL A 6 -20.20 36.62 -40.39
CA VAL A 6 -18.95 35.84 -40.57
C VAL A 6 -18.35 35.41 -39.24
N VAL A 7 -18.45 36.26 -38.20
CA VAL A 7 -17.93 35.94 -36.86
C VAL A 7 -18.78 34.85 -36.19
N PHE A 8 -20.11 34.87 -36.36
CA PHE A 8 -21.00 33.84 -35.79
C PHE A 8 -20.78 32.45 -36.44
N GLY A 9 -20.54 32.43 -37.76
CA GLY A 9 -20.28 31.20 -38.51
C GLY A 9 -18.93 30.54 -38.11
N ALA A 10 -17.91 31.36 -37.88
CA ALA A 10 -16.59 30.87 -37.45
C ALA A 10 -16.61 30.31 -35.99
N LEU A 11 -17.33 30.97 -35.09
CA LEU A 11 -17.48 30.47 -33.71
C LEU A 11 -18.28 29.14 -33.64
N LEU A 12 -19.33 29.01 -34.46
CA LEU A 12 -20.13 27.77 -34.52
C LEU A 12 -19.33 26.61 -35.13
N ALA A 13 -18.50 26.88 -36.14
CA ALA A 13 -17.68 25.87 -36.79
C ALA A 13 -16.53 25.37 -35.85
N THR A 14 -15.93 26.27 -35.05
CA THR A 14 -14.89 25.89 -34.06
C THR A 14 -15.49 25.13 -32.91
N THR A 15 -16.69 25.45 -32.42
CA THR A 15 -17.36 24.68 -31.35
C THR A 15 -17.83 23.31 -31.84
N LEU A 16 -18.34 23.17 -33.06
CA LEU A 16 -18.70 21.88 -33.65
C LEU A 16 -17.47 21.00 -33.90
N ALA A 17 -16.36 21.57 -34.35
CA ALA A 17 -15.13 20.83 -34.55
C ALA A 17 -14.52 20.35 -33.20
N ALA A 18 -14.59 21.17 -32.16
CA ALA A 18 -14.15 20.78 -30.80
C ALA A 18 -15.04 19.68 -30.22
N LEU A 19 -16.37 19.77 -30.36
CA LEU A 19 -17.30 18.72 -29.93
C LEU A 19 -17.13 17.40 -30.70
N ALA A 20 -16.84 17.47 -32.01
CA ALA A 20 -16.55 16.27 -32.81
C ALA A 20 -15.21 15.64 -32.47
N ALA A 21 -14.18 16.43 -32.12
CA ALA A 21 -12.88 15.93 -31.64
C ALA A 21 -13.01 15.28 -30.27
N ASP A 22 -13.76 15.86 -29.34
CA ASP A 22 -14.04 15.27 -28.03
C ASP A 22 -14.83 13.95 -28.12
N ALA A 23 -15.82 13.88 -28.98
CA ALA A 23 -16.59 12.66 -29.24
C ALA A 23 -15.70 11.56 -29.84
N GLY A 24 -14.84 11.88 -30.81
CA GLY A 24 -13.89 10.94 -31.39
C GLY A 24 -12.83 10.43 -30.40
N ALA A 25 -12.36 11.29 -29.49
CA ALA A 25 -11.46 10.92 -28.44
C ALA A 25 -12.14 9.99 -27.41
N ALA A 26 -13.38 10.27 -27.01
CA ALA A 26 -14.16 9.42 -26.11
C ALA A 26 -14.43 8.03 -26.71
N ASP A 27 -14.75 7.95 -27.99
CA ASP A 27 -14.95 6.69 -28.70
C ASP A 27 -13.67 5.87 -28.78
N SER A 28 -12.52 6.50 -29.05
CA SER A 28 -11.22 5.82 -29.09
C SER A 28 -10.80 5.25 -27.74
N LEU A 29 -11.00 5.98 -26.63
CA LEU A 29 -10.75 5.54 -25.27
C LEU A 29 -11.67 4.37 -24.88
N SER A 30 -12.94 4.41 -25.31
CA SER A 30 -13.90 3.33 -25.06
C SER A 30 -13.54 2.06 -25.84
N ALA A 31 -13.10 2.18 -27.09
CA ALA A 31 -12.64 1.07 -27.91
C ALA A 31 -11.39 0.40 -27.32
N ARG A 32 -10.42 1.21 -26.83
CA ARG A 32 -9.22 0.71 -26.14
C ARG A 32 -9.57 -0.01 -24.83
N ALA A 33 -10.45 0.55 -24.03
CA ALA A 33 -10.90 -0.11 -22.80
C ALA A 33 -11.58 -1.44 -23.07
N ALA A 34 -12.37 -1.55 -24.15
CA ALA A 34 -12.97 -2.80 -24.60
C ALA A 34 -11.92 -3.81 -25.11
N GLU A 35 -10.85 -3.36 -25.75
CA GLU A 35 -9.71 -4.21 -26.15
C GLU A 35 -9.00 -4.76 -24.92
N ILE A 36 -8.65 -3.90 -23.95
CA ILE A 36 -8.05 -4.32 -22.68
C ILE A 36 -8.96 -5.30 -21.94
N ALA A 37 -10.26 -5.04 -21.88
CA ALA A 37 -11.21 -5.92 -21.21
C ALA A 37 -11.25 -7.32 -21.83
N ARG A 38 -11.27 -7.41 -23.16
CA ARG A 38 -11.21 -8.70 -23.88
C ARG A 38 -9.89 -9.42 -23.64
N ALA A 39 -8.77 -8.68 -23.66
CA ALA A 39 -7.44 -9.24 -23.40
C ALA A 39 -7.32 -9.76 -21.96
N ALA A 40 -7.79 -9.00 -20.97
CA ALA A 40 -7.78 -9.40 -19.56
C ALA A 40 -8.65 -10.65 -19.34
N GLU A 41 -9.83 -10.70 -19.96
CA GLU A 41 -10.71 -11.86 -19.88
C GLU A 41 -10.09 -13.11 -20.51
N ALA A 42 -9.41 -12.98 -21.64
CA ALA A 42 -8.67 -14.07 -22.27
C ALA A 42 -7.50 -14.58 -21.40
N LEU A 43 -6.93 -13.74 -20.55
CA LEU A 43 -5.88 -14.09 -19.61
C LEU A 43 -6.40 -14.80 -18.34
N ARG A 44 -7.71 -14.77 -18.04
CA ARG A 44 -8.30 -15.28 -16.80
C ARG A 44 -7.74 -16.64 -16.35
N PRO A 45 -7.72 -17.71 -17.18
CA PRO A 45 -7.22 -19.01 -16.73
C PRO A 45 -5.76 -18.94 -16.26
N ARG A 46 -4.92 -18.18 -16.99
CA ARG A 46 -3.50 -18.03 -16.66
C ARG A 46 -3.27 -17.13 -15.43
N LEU A 47 -4.11 -16.10 -15.24
CA LEU A 47 -4.06 -15.28 -14.02
C LEU A 47 -4.36 -16.15 -12.77
N ILE A 48 -5.41 -16.98 -12.85
CA ILE A 48 -5.76 -17.91 -11.77
C ILE A 48 -4.62 -18.91 -11.51
N GLU A 49 -4.09 -19.53 -12.54
CA GLU A 49 -2.95 -20.45 -12.43
C GLU A 49 -1.74 -19.76 -11.78
N THR A 50 -1.41 -18.55 -12.22
CA THR A 50 -0.27 -17.77 -11.71
C THR A 50 -0.45 -17.41 -10.25
N ARG A 51 -1.64 -16.89 -9.86
CA ARG A 51 -1.95 -16.57 -8.48
C ARG A 51 -1.83 -17.80 -7.58
N ARG A 52 -2.39 -18.92 -8.01
CA ARG A 52 -2.35 -20.17 -7.25
C ARG A 52 -0.95 -20.74 -7.12
N ASP A 53 -0.09 -20.58 -8.14
CA ASP A 53 1.32 -20.96 -8.06
C ASP A 53 2.07 -20.13 -7.02
N PHE A 54 1.89 -18.81 -6.99
CA PHE A 54 2.47 -17.95 -5.93
C PHE A 54 1.90 -18.30 -4.56
N HIS A 55 0.60 -18.53 -4.47
CA HIS A 55 -0.06 -18.89 -3.19
C HIS A 55 0.46 -20.21 -2.62
N GLN A 56 0.74 -21.20 -3.47
CA GLN A 56 1.31 -22.48 -3.06
C GLN A 56 2.78 -22.40 -2.62
N HIS A 57 3.51 -21.38 -3.08
CA HIS A 57 4.94 -21.22 -2.83
C HIS A 57 5.23 -19.85 -2.20
N PRO A 58 4.59 -19.50 -1.07
CA PRO A 58 4.77 -18.20 -0.44
C PRO A 58 6.16 -18.08 0.18
N GLU A 59 6.72 -16.88 0.09
CA GLU A 59 8.04 -16.56 0.66
C GLU A 59 7.90 -15.34 1.57
N LEU A 60 8.55 -15.37 2.73
CA LEU A 60 8.53 -14.28 3.70
C LEU A 60 9.31 -13.06 3.21
N SER A 61 9.06 -11.91 3.82
CA SER A 61 9.80 -10.66 3.59
C SER A 61 11.31 -10.87 3.54
N ASN A 62 11.98 -10.32 2.52
CA ASN A 62 13.40 -10.53 2.21
C ASN A 62 13.81 -11.98 1.92
N ARG A 63 12.88 -12.84 1.57
CA ARG A 63 13.13 -14.26 1.19
C ARG A 63 12.42 -14.62 -0.13
N GLU A 64 11.97 -13.64 -0.91
CA GLU A 64 11.12 -13.77 -2.11
C GLU A 64 11.94 -14.19 -3.36
N GLU A 65 12.94 -15.08 -3.17
CA GLU A 65 13.88 -15.48 -4.22
C GLU A 65 13.19 -16.15 -5.42
N ARG A 66 12.30 -17.13 -5.14
CA ARG A 66 11.57 -17.84 -6.20
C ARG A 66 10.58 -16.91 -6.89
N THR A 67 9.83 -16.14 -6.11
CA THR A 67 8.82 -15.20 -6.63
C THR A 67 9.46 -14.17 -7.55
N ALA A 68 10.54 -13.53 -7.10
CA ALA A 68 11.31 -12.57 -7.89
C ALA A 68 11.88 -13.18 -9.18
N ARG A 69 12.42 -14.41 -9.11
CA ARG A 69 12.93 -15.13 -10.27
C ARG A 69 11.83 -15.39 -11.30
N VAL A 70 10.66 -15.91 -10.87
CA VAL A 70 9.50 -16.18 -11.75
C VAL A 70 9.01 -14.89 -12.40
N VAL A 71 8.91 -13.80 -11.65
CA VAL A 71 8.54 -12.48 -12.16
C VAL A 71 9.53 -12.03 -13.23
N ALA A 72 10.83 -12.04 -12.94
CA ALA A 72 11.85 -11.59 -13.88
C ALA A 72 11.89 -12.44 -15.16
N GLU A 73 11.76 -13.76 -15.07
CA GLU A 73 11.70 -14.67 -16.21
C GLU A 73 10.50 -14.34 -17.11
N ARG A 74 9.31 -14.13 -16.54
CA ARG A 74 8.10 -13.77 -17.29
C ARG A 74 8.24 -12.42 -17.99
N LEU A 75 8.75 -11.39 -17.29
CA LEU A 75 8.94 -10.07 -17.89
C LEU A 75 9.95 -10.09 -19.05
N ARG A 76 11.01 -10.88 -18.93
CA ARG A 76 11.96 -11.10 -20.04
C ARG A 76 11.31 -11.83 -21.22
N ALA A 77 10.50 -12.85 -20.95
CA ALA A 77 9.78 -13.59 -21.99
C ALA A 77 8.75 -12.73 -22.73
N LEU A 78 8.18 -11.72 -22.06
CA LEU A 78 7.29 -10.71 -22.66
C LEU A 78 8.04 -9.66 -23.50
N GLY A 79 9.37 -9.68 -23.49
CA GLY A 79 10.22 -8.76 -24.26
C GLY A 79 10.22 -7.34 -23.71
N LEU A 80 10.18 -7.15 -22.39
CA LEU A 80 10.37 -5.84 -21.79
C LEU A 80 11.79 -5.33 -22.06
N ASP A 81 11.94 -4.02 -22.23
CA ASP A 81 13.20 -3.40 -22.67
C ASP A 81 14.31 -3.51 -21.64
N GLU A 82 13.94 -3.49 -20.36
CA GLU A 82 14.87 -3.60 -19.23
C GLU A 82 14.21 -4.45 -18.12
N VAL A 83 14.97 -5.35 -17.51
CA VAL A 83 14.54 -6.13 -16.33
C VAL A 83 15.73 -6.21 -15.37
N ARG A 84 15.71 -5.38 -14.33
CA ARG A 84 16.68 -5.35 -13.23
C ARG A 84 16.16 -6.23 -12.10
N THR A 85 16.98 -7.09 -11.57
CA THR A 85 16.71 -7.95 -10.41
C THR A 85 17.58 -7.53 -9.23
N ASN A 86 17.30 -8.08 -8.07
CA ASN A 86 18.04 -7.83 -6.82
C ASN A 86 18.02 -6.36 -6.38
N VAL A 87 16.94 -5.64 -6.68
CA VAL A 87 16.70 -4.30 -6.15
C VAL A 87 16.07 -4.46 -4.78
N ALA A 88 16.63 -3.88 -3.75
CA ALA A 88 16.24 -4.12 -2.35
C ALA A 88 16.23 -5.63 -1.96
N GLY A 89 17.24 -6.36 -2.38
CA GLY A 89 17.36 -7.80 -2.16
C GLY A 89 16.69 -8.61 -3.26
N HIS A 90 15.39 -8.82 -3.21
CA HIS A 90 14.65 -9.65 -4.17
C HIS A 90 13.69 -8.86 -5.08
N GLY A 91 13.68 -7.55 -5.04
CA GLY A 91 12.83 -6.73 -5.90
C GLY A 91 13.22 -6.80 -7.39
N VAL A 92 12.21 -6.61 -8.25
CA VAL A 92 12.37 -6.57 -9.70
C VAL A 92 11.83 -5.24 -10.22
N VAL A 93 12.65 -4.54 -11.01
CA VAL A 93 12.26 -3.30 -11.70
C VAL A 93 12.36 -3.53 -13.19
N ALA A 94 11.26 -3.33 -13.91
CA ALA A 94 11.23 -3.50 -15.35
C ALA A 94 10.70 -2.28 -16.07
N LEU A 95 11.10 -2.11 -17.33
CA LEU A 95 10.69 -1.00 -18.19
C LEU A 95 10.13 -1.53 -19.51
N LEU A 96 8.93 -1.07 -19.85
CA LEU A 96 8.31 -1.25 -21.15
C LEU A 96 8.25 0.10 -21.85
N LYS A 97 9.08 0.29 -22.88
CA LYS A 97 9.11 1.49 -23.73
C LYS A 97 8.03 1.39 -24.80
N GLY A 98 7.28 2.46 -24.96
CA GLY A 98 6.31 2.59 -26.05
C GLY A 98 6.95 2.90 -27.39
N SER A 99 6.10 3.01 -28.41
CA SER A 99 6.52 3.34 -29.79
C SER A 99 6.73 4.84 -30.01
N ARG A 100 6.30 5.70 -29.08
CA ARG A 100 6.39 7.17 -29.18
C ARG A 100 7.03 7.74 -27.93
N PRO A 101 7.78 8.87 -28.04
CA PRO A 101 8.26 9.60 -26.88
C PRO A 101 7.10 10.06 -25.97
N GLY A 102 7.37 10.14 -24.68
CA GLY A 102 6.37 10.58 -23.72
C GLY A 102 6.85 10.42 -22.26
N PRO A 103 5.94 10.63 -21.29
CA PRO A 103 6.25 10.50 -19.88
C PRO A 103 6.45 9.03 -19.48
N VAL A 104 6.81 8.83 -18.23
CA VAL A 104 6.91 7.51 -17.60
C VAL A 104 5.88 7.44 -16.48
N VAL A 105 5.16 6.32 -16.39
CA VAL A 105 4.31 5.98 -15.25
C VAL A 105 4.84 4.72 -14.59
N ALA A 106 4.77 4.66 -13.25
CA ALA A 106 5.12 3.45 -12.50
C ALA A 106 3.87 2.71 -12.04
N LEU A 107 3.96 1.39 -12.02
CA LEU A 107 3.01 0.48 -11.36
C LEU A 107 3.77 -0.29 -10.30
N ARG A 108 3.11 -0.62 -9.17
CA ARG A 108 3.74 -1.35 -8.06
C ARG A 108 2.87 -2.49 -7.57
N ALA A 109 3.49 -3.65 -7.42
CA ALA A 109 2.98 -4.78 -6.66
C ALA A 109 4.03 -5.25 -5.63
N ASP A 110 3.56 -5.72 -4.48
CA ASP A 110 4.33 -6.35 -3.43
C ASP A 110 4.45 -7.87 -3.66
N LEU A 111 5.48 -8.51 -3.07
CA LEU A 111 5.84 -9.91 -3.34
C LEU A 111 5.71 -10.83 -2.13
N ASP A 112 5.85 -10.30 -0.92
CA ASP A 112 6.07 -11.07 0.30
C ASP A 112 4.81 -11.69 0.88
N ALA A 113 5.01 -12.74 1.66
CA ALA A 113 3.99 -13.47 2.40
C ALA A 113 4.20 -13.33 3.92
N LEU A 114 3.25 -13.82 4.70
CA LEU A 114 3.19 -13.71 6.15
C LEU A 114 3.50 -15.03 6.86
N PRO A 115 4.06 -14.99 8.09
CA PRO A 115 4.29 -16.17 8.92
C PRO A 115 2.98 -16.65 9.56
N ILE A 116 2.03 -17.06 8.72
CA ILE A 116 0.69 -17.52 9.12
C ILE A 116 0.47 -18.94 8.62
N ASN A 117 -0.04 -19.82 9.50
CA ASN A 117 -0.39 -21.17 9.12
C ASN A 117 -1.76 -21.18 8.45
N GLU A 118 -1.83 -21.64 7.22
CA GLU A 118 -3.07 -21.70 6.48
C GLU A 118 -3.98 -22.82 6.96
N THR A 119 -5.23 -22.50 7.25
CA THR A 119 -6.25 -23.46 7.71
C THR A 119 -7.25 -23.87 6.63
N LEU A 120 -7.28 -23.17 5.49
CA LEU A 120 -8.18 -23.50 4.39
C LEU A 120 -7.83 -24.84 3.75
N ASP A 121 -8.88 -25.58 3.34
CA ASP A 121 -8.77 -26.80 2.54
C ASP A 121 -9.11 -26.47 1.09
N VAL A 122 -8.12 -25.92 0.38
CA VAL A 122 -8.23 -25.50 -1.02
C VAL A 122 -7.15 -26.19 -1.87
N PRO A 123 -7.40 -26.43 -3.17
CA PRO A 123 -6.45 -27.13 -4.02
C PRO A 123 -5.09 -26.42 -4.20
N TYR A 124 -5.06 -25.12 -3.93
CA TYR A 124 -3.89 -24.25 -4.04
C TYR A 124 -3.33 -23.82 -2.68
N LYS A 125 -3.65 -24.54 -1.61
CA LYS A 125 -3.11 -24.32 -0.26
C LYS A 125 -1.59 -24.21 -0.28
N SER A 126 -1.05 -23.35 0.57
CA SER A 126 0.39 -23.21 0.76
C SER A 126 1.07 -24.54 1.01
N LEU A 127 2.15 -24.80 0.28
CA LEU A 127 3.04 -25.96 0.45
C LEU A 127 4.17 -25.67 1.46
N VAL A 128 4.26 -24.43 1.96
CA VAL A 128 5.28 -23.99 2.92
C VAL A 128 4.65 -23.93 4.33
N PRO A 129 4.95 -24.86 5.23
CA PRO A 129 4.37 -24.88 6.57
C PRO A 129 4.61 -23.56 7.31
N GLY A 130 3.54 -22.98 7.85
CA GLY A 130 3.59 -21.74 8.64
C GLY A 130 3.76 -20.46 7.82
N VAL A 131 3.69 -20.52 6.48
CA VAL A 131 3.79 -19.34 5.61
C VAL A 131 2.59 -19.30 4.66
N LYS A 132 1.97 -18.14 4.50
CA LYS A 132 0.79 -17.93 3.66
C LYS A 132 0.77 -16.52 3.05
N HIS A 133 0.32 -16.41 1.81
CA HIS A 133 -0.16 -15.13 1.28
C HIS A 133 -1.52 -14.76 1.91
N ALA A 134 -1.48 -14.13 3.07
CA ALA A 134 -2.69 -13.74 3.81
C ALA A 134 -3.01 -12.23 3.70
N CYS A 135 -2.32 -11.52 2.79
CA CYS A 135 -2.59 -10.11 2.46
C CYS A 135 -2.98 -9.89 0.99
N GLY A 136 -2.82 -10.92 0.15
CA GLY A 136 -3.19 -10.87 -1.26
C GLY A 136 -2.08 -10.42 -2.22
N HIS A 137 -0.82 -10.41 -1.77
CA HIS A 137 0.33 -10.03 -2.59
C HIS A 137 0.56 -10.98 -3.77
N ASP A 138 0.15 -12.25 -3.65
CA ASP A 138 0.05 -13.20 -4.76
C ASP A 138 -0.87 -12.71 -5.89
N ALA A 139 -2.00 -12.06 -5.52
CA ALA A 139 -2.91 -11.43 -6.48
C ALA A 139 -2.33 -10.13 -7.05
N HIS A 140 -1.71 -9.27 -6.23
CA HIS A 140 -1.11 -8.02 -6.69
C HIS A 140 -0.02 -8.28 -7.72
N THR A 141 0.92 -9.17 -7.42
CA THR A 141 1.99 -9.64 -8.33
C THR A 141 1.42 -10.22 -9.63
N THR A 142 0.38 -11.05 -9.51
CA THR A 142 -0.30 -11.66 -10.68
C THR A 142 -0.97 -10.61 -11.56
N ILE A 143 -1.66 -9.64 -10.96
CA ILE A 143 -2.31 -8.55 -11.68
C ILE A 143 -1.28 -7.73 -12.45
N GLU A 144 -0.17 -7.36 -11.81
CA GLU A 144 0.86 -6.55 -12.45
C GLU A 144 1.56 -7.30 -13.60
N LEU A 145 1.80 -8.60 -13.47
CA LEU A 145 2.25 -9.45 -14.58
C LEU A 145 1.25 -9.51 -15.73
N GLY A 146 -0.05 -9.60 -15.42
CA GLY A 146 -1.12 -9.54 -16.41
C GLY A 146 -1.17 -8.21 -17.16
N VAL A 147 -0.97 -7.10 -16.45
CA VAL A 147 -0.85 -5.76 -17.05
C VAL A 147 0.36 -5.68 -17.96
N ALA A 148 1.53 -6.16 -17.51
CA ALA A 148 2.74 -6.18 -18.31
C ALA A 148 2.54 -6.98 -19.62
N GLU A 149 1.84 -8.10 -19.57
CA GLU A 149 1.52 -8.90 -20.75
C GLU A 149 0.58 -8.19 -21.73
N ILE A 150 -0.47 -7.55 -21.25
CA ILE A 150 -1.38 -6.78 -22.12
C ILE A 150 -0.64 -5.62 -22.76
N LEU A 151 0.07 -4.83 -21.94
CA LEU A 151 0.75 -3.63 -22.42
C LEU A 151 1.91 -3.95 -23.37
N SER A 152 2.61 -5.08 -23.20
CA SER A 152 3.65 -5.52 -24.14
C SER A 152 3.09 -5.76 -25.55
N LYS A 153 1.87 -6.30 -25.65
CA LYS A 153 1.16 -6.51 -26.93
C LYS A 153 0.59 -5.21 -27.50
N MET A 154 0.35 -4.20 -26.64
CA MET A 154 -0.17 -2.90 -27.02
C MET A 154 0.92 -1.82 -27.12
N ARG A 155 2.20 -2.19 -27.23
CA ARG A 155 3.36 -1.28 -27.26
C ARG A 155 3.19 -0.13 -28.27
N GLY A 156 2.55 -0.39 -29.41
CA GLY A 156 2.21 0.63 -30.43
C GLY A 156 1.30 1.77 -29.93
N GLN A 157 0.54 1.53 -28.87
CA GLN A 157 -0.39 2.50 -28.28
C GLN A 157 0.21 3.23 -27.06
N ILE A 158 1.44 2.90 -26.66
CA ILE A 158 2.11 3.51 -25.50
C ILE A 158 2.87 4.75 -25.94
N HIS A 159 2.53 5.90 -25.34
CA HIS A 159 3.27 7.15 -25.46
C HIS A 159 4.16 7.33 -24.23
N GLY A 160 5.47 7.12 -24.38
CA GLY A 160 6.43 7.11 -23.27
C GLY A 160 6.74 5.70 -22.79
N ALA A 161 6.71 5.44 -21.47
CA ALA A 161 7.06 4.13 -20.92
C ALA A 161 6.25 3.79 -19.66
N VAL A 162 6.11 2.48 -19.40
CA VAL A 162 5.58 1.95 -18.14
C VAL A 162 6.73 1.28 -17.39
N LYS A 163 6.91 1.67 -16.13
CA LYS A 163 7.86 1.08 -15.20
C LYS A 163 7.11 0.19 -14.23
N PHE A 164 7.50 -1.06 -14.12
CA PHE A 164 6.92 -2.05 -13.21
C PHE A 164 7.84 -2.24 -12.02
N LEU A 165 7.29 -2.12 -10.81
CA LEU A 165 7.99 -2.28 -9.55
C LEU A 165 7.40 -3.47 -8.80
N PHE A 166 8.11 -4.60 -8.79
CA PHE A 166 7.76 -5.75 -7.97
C PHE A 166 8.59 -5.68 -6.70
N GLN A 167 7.94 -5.33 -5.60
CA GLN A 167 8.57 -4.89 -4.36
C GLN A 167 8.61 -6.01 -3.32
N PRO A 168 9.78 -6.34 -2.72
CA PRO A 168 9.88 -7.24 -1.58
C PRO A 168 9.58 -6.53 -0.27
N ALA A 169 9.31 -7.31 0.78
CA ALA A 169 9.26 -6.90 2.18
C ALA A 169 8.36 -5.71 2.50
N GLU A 170 7.12 -5.70 1.97
CA GLU A 170 6.11 -4.69 2.30
C GLU A 170 5.66 -4.83 3.76
N GLU A 171 5.48 -6.05 4.23
CA GLU A 171 5.05 -6.39 5.60
C GLU A 171 6.15 -6.12 6.65
N GLY A 172 7.30 -5.65 6.19
CA GLY A 172 8.46 -5.28 6.98
C GLY A 172 9.58 -6.30 6.95
N PRO A 173 10.83 -5.83 6.78
CA PRO A 173 11.99 -6.71 6.78
C PRO A 173 12.22 -7.35 8.16
N PRO A 174 12.85 -8.53 8.22
CA PRO A 174 13.27 -9.14 9.47
C PRO A 174 14.13 -8.20 10.32
N ALA A 175 14.13 -8.41 11.64
CA ALA A 175 14.88 -7.57 12.57
C ALA A 175 16.37 -7.48 12.20
N GLY A 176 16.88 -6.26 12.06
CA GLY A 176 18.28 -5.99 11.68
C GLY A 176 18.51 -5.93 10.15
N GLU A 177 17.52 -6.23 9.33
CA GLU A 177 17.59 -6.10 7.88
C GLU A 177 16.94 -4.80 7.38
N GLN A 178 17.28 -4.39 6.16
CA GLN A 178 16.61 -3.33 5.43
C GLN A 178 15.80 -3.95 4.28
N GLY A 179 14.70 -3.31 3.87
CA GLY A 179 13.84 -3.82 2.79
C GLY A 179 12.74 -2.83 2.41
N GLY A 180 11.77 -3.30 1.66
CA GLY A 180 10.57 -2.58 1.28
C GLY A 180 10.79 -1.42 0.32
N ALA A 181 9.77 -0.56 0.22
CA ALA A 181 9.76 0.59 -0.69
C ALA A 181 10.92 1.57 -0.43
N ALA A 182 11.27 1.82 0.83
CA ALA A 182 12.33 2.74 1.19
C ALA A 182 13.69 2.30 0.62
N LEU A 183 14.01 1.00 0.69
CA LEU A 183 15.24 0.46 0.12
C LEU A 183 15.18 0.43 -1.40
N MET A 184 14.05 0.08 -2.01
CA MET A 184 13.88 0.15 -3.47
C MET A 184 14.14 1.55 -4.00
N ILE A 185 13.62 2.60 -3.35
CA ILE A 185 13.87 3.99 -3.73
C ILE A 185 15.35 4.33 -3.61
N LYS A 186 15.97 3.98 -2.48
CA LYS A 186 17.40 4.20 -2.22
C LYS A 186 18.29 3.54 -3.29
N GLU A 187 17.89 2.40 -3.79
CA GLU A 187 18.60 1.65 -4.85
C GLU A 187 18.18 2.03 -6.28
N GLY A 188 17.47 3.16 -6.42
CA GLY A 188 17.17 3.78 -7.71
C GLY A 188 16.03 3.09 -8.48
N ALA A 189 15.05 2.51 -7.81
CA ALA A 189 13.87 1.95 -8.49
C ALA A 189 13.07 3.01 -9.26
N LEU A 190 13.08 4.25 -8.78
CA LEU A 190 12.43 5.40 -9.43
C LEU A 190 13.36 6.19 -10.38
N ASP A 191 14.61 5.77 -10.56
CA ASP A 191 15.55 6.47 -11.43
C ASP A 191 15.55 5.88 -12.85
N HIS A 192 16.05 6.61 -13.81
CA HIS A 192 16.40 6.26 -15.18
C HIS A 192 15.46 5.26 -15.90
N PRO A 193 14.33 5.71 -16.41
CA PRO A 193 13.75 7.05 -16.37
C PRO A 193 12.89 7.26 -15.12
N ARG A 194 12.83 8.51 -14.63
CA ARG A 194 12.01 8.86 -13.46
C ARG A 194 10.51 8.91 -13.84
N PRO A 195 9.62 8.17 -13.16
CA PRO A 195 8.19 8.25 -13.41
C PRO A 195 7.61 9.58 -12.90
N ARG A 196 6.57 10.06 -13.58
CA ARG A 196 5.80 11.25 -13.18
C ARG A 196 4.71 10.95 -12.15
N ALA A 197 4.26 9.70 -12.11
CA ALA A 197 3.29 9.22 -11.13
C ALA A 197 3.47 7.71 -10.92
N ILE A 198 2.93 7.23 -9.80
CA ILE A 198 2.88 5.81 -9.46
C ILE A 198 1.47 5.38 -9.09
N PHE A 199 1.04 4.22 -9.58
CA PHE A 199 -0.19 3.55 -9.20
C PHE A 199 0.13 2.24 -8.50
N GLY A 200 -0.68 1.93 -7.47
CA GLY A 200 -0.71 0.63 -6.81
C GLY A 200 -2.14 0.27 -6.46
N LEU A 201 -2.38 -1.00 -6.19
CA LEU A 201 -3.66 -1.48 -5.69
C LEU A 201 -3.46 -2.44 -4.52
N HIS A 202 -4.50 -2.58 -3.69
CA HIS A 202 -4.53 -3.60 -2.66
C HIS A 202 -5.90 -4.29 -2.63
N THR A 203 -5.89 -5.60 -2.53
CA THR A 203 -7.09 -6.42 -2.31
C THR A 203 -7.79 -6.04 -1.02
N THR A 204 -9.11 -6.15 -1.01
CA THR A 204 -9.95 -5.71 0.11
C THR A 204 -11.10 -6.71 0.29
N PRO A 205 -10.97 -7.70 1.19
CA PRO A 205 -11.90 -8.82 1.32
C PRO A 205 -13.30 -8.42 1.80
N GLU A 206 -13.44 -7.30 2.52
CA GLU A 206 -14.73 -6.76 2.92
C GLU A 206 -15.53 -6.09 1.78
N THR A 207 -14.91 -5.97 0.61
CA THR A 207 -15.53 -5.45 -0.62
C THR A 207 -15.68 -6.56 -1.65
N GLU A 208 -16.87 -6.68 -2.23
CA GLU A 208 -17.14 -7.68 -3.28
C GLU A 208 -16.21 -7.48 -4.49
N ALA A 209 -15.76 -8.60 -5.08
CA ALA A 209 -14.96 -8.59 -6.30
C ALA A 209 -15.65 -7.83 -7.44
N GLY A 210 -14.87 -7.19 -8.30
CA GLY A 210 -15.39 -6.32 -9.38
C GLY A 210 -15.58 -4.86 -8.99
N ARG A 211 -15.44 -4.50 -7.71
CA ARG A 211 -15.58 -3.13 -7.22
C ARG A 211 -14.23 -2.48 -6.91
N ILE A 212 -14.17 -1.16 -7.12
CA ILE A 212 -12.96 -0.35 -6.87
C ILE A 212 -13.29 0.77 -5.87
N GLY A 213 -12.57 0.74 -4.76
CA GLY A 213 -12.60 1.80 -3.77
C GLY A 213 -11.48 2.82 -4.00
N PHE A 214 -11.80 4.11 -3.84
CA PHE A 214 -10.82 5.20 -3.96
C PHE A 214 -10.96 6.21 -2.83
N ARG A 215 -9.86 6.93 -2.56
CA ARG A 215 -9.87 8.06 -1.66
C ARG A 215 -8.79 9.07 -2.09
N ALA A 216 -9.16 10.32 -2.24
CA ALA A 216 -8.21 11.42 -2.42
C ALA A 216 -7.71 11.90 -1.04
N GLY A 217 -6.46 12.31 -0.96
CA GLY A 217 -5.82 12.72 0.29
C GLY A 217 -5.42 11.52 1.15
N ALA A 218 -5.41 11.71 2.47
CA ALA A 218 -5.00 10.68 3.42
C ALA A 218 -5.92 9.46 3.38
N ALA A 219 -5.36 8.28 3.09
CA ALA A 219 -6.07 7.02 2.91
C ALA A 219 -5.73 5.98 3.98
N GLN A 220 -4.44 5.83 4.34
CA GLN A 220 -3.98 4.94 5.40
C GLN A 220 -3.03 5.67 6.35
N ALA A 221 -3.03 5.24 7.63
CA ALA A 221 -2.28 5.91 8.68
C ALA A 221 -0.77 5.73 8.52
N ALA A 222 -0.02 6.73 8.98
CA ALA A 222 1.37 6.55 9.34
C ALA A 222 1.50 5.58 10.52
N PHE A 223 2.64 4.92 10.61
CA PHE A 223 2.93 3.92 11.64
C PHE A 223 4.29 4.19 12.26
N ASP A 224 4.29 4.38 13.58
CA ASP A 224 5.50 4.49 14.40
C ASP A 224 5.52 3.41 15.47
N THR A 225 6.70 3.10 15.96
CA THR A 225 6.91 2.20 17.09
C THR A 225 7.64 2.92 18.21
N PHE A 226 7.41 2.47 19.43
CA PHE A 226 8.18 2.93 20.60
C PHE A 226 8.54 1.79 21.53
N SER A 227 9.67 1.94 22.20
CA SER A 227 10.07 1.14 23.34
C SER A 227 10.36 2.07 24.52
N ILE A 228 9.71 1.83 25.66
CA ILE A 228 9.85 2.59 26.89
C ILE A 228 10.43 1.67 27.95
N THR A 229 11.53 2.06 28.57
CA THR A 229 12.05 1.41 29.75
C THR A 229 11.88 2.32 30.97
N ILE A 230 11.13 1.88 31.97
CA ILE A 230 10.99 2.58 33.26
C ILE A 230 12.05 2.04 34.21
N HIS A 231 12.85 2.93 34.77
CA HIS A 231 13.88 2.60 35.72
C HIS A 231 13.50 3.07 37.12
N GLY A 232 13.71 2.21 38.10
CA GLY A 232 13.47 2.49 39.51
C GLY A 232 14.46 1.78 40.42
N LYS A 233 14.02 1.40 41.62
CA LYS A 233 14.86 0.74 42.60
C LYS A 233 14.15 -0.45 43.18
N THR A 234 14.81 -1.62 43.10
CA THR A 234 14.33 -2.86 43.70
C THR A 234 14.12 -2.74 45.21
N ALA A 235 13.02 -3.30 45.71
CA ALA A 235 12.73 -3.43 47.12
C ALA A 235 12.05 -4.76 47.45
N TYR A 236 12.17 -5.22 48.66
CA TYR A 236 11.35 -6.30 49.18
C TYR A 236 9.89 -5.83 49.27
N ALA A 237 8.97 -6.64 48.77
CA ALA A 237 7.56 -6.26 48.64
C ALA A 237 6.88 -5.82 49.95
N ALA A 238 7.37 -6.30 51.10
CA ALA A 238 6.89 -5.87 52.44
C ALA A 238 7.43 -4.48 52.88
N TRP A 239 8.47 -3.95 52.21
CA TRP A 239 9.05 -2.64 52.48
C TRP A 239 9.17 -1.77 51.23
N PRO A 240 8.04 -1.48 50.54
CA PRO A 240 8.04 -0.80 49.24
C PRO A 240 8.65 0.62 49.34
N HIS A 241 8.57 1.27 50.47
CA HIS A 241 9.14 2.60 50.73
C HIS A 241 10.67 2.67 50.63
N LYS A 242 11.37 1.52 50.56
CA LYS A 242 12.83 1.45 50.38
C LYS A 242 13.27 1.39 48.91
N GLY A 243 12.33 1.29 48.00
CA GLY A 243 12.56 1.27 46.56
C GLY A 243 11.71 2.24 45.78
N VAL A 244 11.67 2.02 44.47
CA VAL A 244 10.75 2.68 43.52
C VAL A 244 10.09 1.59 42.71
N ASP A 245 8.79 1.40 42.87
CA ASP A 245 8.02 0.34 42.20
C ASP A 245 7.77 0.65 40.72
N THR A 246 8.62 0.08 39.89
CA THR A 246 8.55 0.30 38.43
C THR A 246 7.32 -0.32 37.77
N ILE A 247 6.71 -1.35 38.37
CA ILE A 247 5.45 -1.92 37.86
C ILE A 247 4.32 -0.91 38.03
N LEU A 248 4.20 -0.32 39.22
CA LEU A 248 3.21 0.73 39.49
C LEU A 248 3.42 1.92 38.55
N VAL A 249 4.64 2.45 38.46
CA VAL A 249 4.95 3.61 37.61
C VAL A 249 4.64 3.32 36.13
N ALA A 250 5.01 2.14 35.63
CA ALA A 250 4.73 1.75 34.25
C ALA A 250 3.22 1.61 33.97
N ALA A 251 2.46 1.06 34.92
CA ALA A 251 0.99 0.97 34.78
C ALA A 251 0.32 2.36 34.72
N GLU A 252 0.77 3.31 35.57
CA GLU A 252 0.33 4.70 35.50
C GLU A 252 0.71 5.35 34.14
N CYS A 253 1.90 5.09 33.64
CA CYS A 253 2.31 5.54 32.30
C CYS A 253 1.37 5.02 31.22
N VAL A 254 1.03 3.70 31.21
CA VAL A 254 0.08 3.14 30.24
C VAL A 254 -1.26 3.87 30.27
N THR A 255 -1.80 4.10 31.47
CA THR A 255 -3.08 4.80 31.67
C THR A 255 -3.02 6.25 31.14
N ALA A 256 -1.95 6.97 31.48
CA ALA A 256 -1.80 8.36 31.06
C ALA A 256 -1.56 8.53 29.56
N LEU A 257 -0.84 7.61 28.92
CA LEU A 257 -0.64 7.59 27.47
C LEU A 257 -1.98 7.53 26.73
N GLN A 258 -2.99 6.78 27.25
CA GLN A 258 -4.32 6.74 26.66
C GLN A 258 -5.07 8.09 26.74
N ALA A 259 -4.73 8.93 27.71
CA ALA A 259 -5.34 10.26 27.84
C ALA A 259 -4.83 11.26 26.80
N ILE A 260 -3.68 11.03 26.18
CA ILE A 260 -3.10 11.94 25.16
C ILE A 260 -4.11 12.22 24.06
N LYS A 261 -4.66 11.16 23.42
CA LYS A 261 -5.64 11.33 22.33
C LYS A 261 -6.87 12.12 22.78
N SER A 262 -7.40 11.82 23.95
CA SER A 262 -8.68 12.38 24.39
C SER A 262 -8.56 13.78 25.00
N ARG A 263 -7.35 14.25 25.40
CA ARG A 263 -7.15 15.49 26.17
C ARG A 263 -6.13 16.46 25.59
N ARG A 264 -5.25 16.00 24.69
CA ARG A 264 -4.12 16.78 24.19
C ARG A 264 -4.10 16.92 22.66
N ILE A 265 -4.92 16.12 21.94
CA ILE A 265 -5.06 16.12 20.47
C ILE A 265 -6.47 16.59 20.13
N ASP A 266 -6.61 17.30 19.00
CA ASP A 266 -7.92 17.67 18.46
C ASP A 266 -8.80 16.41 18.33
N THR A 267 -10.04 16.55 18.74
CA THR A 267 -11.00 15.42 18.76
C THR A 267 -11.29 14.85 17.38
N PHE A 268 -11.17 15.65 16.33
CA PHE A 268 -11.36 15.23 14.94
C PHE A 268 -10.13 14.54 14.31
N GLU A 269 -8.96 14.67 14.94
CA GLU A 269 -7.75 14.00 14.44
C GLU A 269 -7.74 12.52 14.82
N PRO A 270 -7.75 11.58 13.85
CA PRO A 270 -7.69 10.15 14.18
C PRO A 270 -6.27 9.79 14.67
N VAL A 271 -6.18 9.30 15.88
CA VAL A 271 -4.93 8.85 16.51
C VAL A 271 -5.17 7.55 17.27
N ILE A 272 -4.23 6.61 17.16
CA ILE A 272 -4.16 5.42 18.01
C ILE A 272 -2.79 5.38 18.68
N ILE A 273 -2.77 5.17 20.00
CA ILE A 273 -1.57 4.86 20.79
C ILE A 273 -1.85 3.53 21.48
N THR A 274 -1.08 2.50 21.16
CA THR A 274 -1.25 1.16 21.74
C THR A 274 0.03 0.73 22.42
N VAL A 275 -0.07 0.30 23.68
CA VAL A 275 0.97 -0.48 24.37
C VAL A 275 0.60 -1.94 24.17
N GLY A 276 1.40 -2.66 23.36
CA GLY A 276 1.15 -4.06 22.99
C GLY A 276 1.96 -5.06 23.81
N SER A 277 2.99 -4.58 24.52
CA SER A 277 3.90 -5.42 25.29
C SER A 277 4.26 -4.72 26.60
N PHE A 278 4.28 -5.49 27.71
CA PHE A 278 4.61 -5.00 29.06
C PHE A 278 5.32 -6.12 29.83
N HIS A 279 6.59 -5.91 30.13
CA HIS A 279 7.43 -6.93 30.78
C HIS A 279 8.19 -6.37 31.96
N GLY A 280 8.05 -6.99 33.14
CA GLY A 280 8.78 -6.64 34.36
C GLY A 280 8.50 -7.60 35.50
N GLY A 281 9.48 -7.76 36.37
CA GLY A 281 9.39 -8.64 37.55
C GLY A 281 9.59 -10.14 37.27
N LYS A 282 10.11 -10.85 38.27
CA LYS A 282 10.32 -12.31 38.20
C LYS A 282 9.79 -13.02 39.45
N SER A 283 9.45 -12.28 40.51
CA SER A 283 9.06 -12.83 41.80
C SER A 283 8.02 -11.94 42.47
N PRO A 284 7.00 -12.50 43.13
CA PRO A 284 5.97 -11.71 43.83
C PRO A 284 6.53 -11.02 45.10
N HIS A 285 7.72 -11.36 45.52
CA HIS A 285 8.32 -10.85 46.77
C HIS A 285 9.25 -9.65 46.56
N VAL A 286 9.50 -9.24 45.31
CA VAL A 286 10.48 -8.20 44.98
C VAL A 286 9.96 -7.33 43.88
N THR A 287 9.92 -6.00 44.08
CA THR A 287 9.65 -5.05 42.98
C THR A 287 10.87 -4.99 42.04
N PRO A 288 10.69 -5.05 40.72
CA PRO A 288 11.83 -5.03 39.79
C PRO A 288 12.46 -3.63 39.69
N ALA A 289 13.71 -3.58 39.25
CA ALA A 289 14.41 -2.33 38.97
C ALA A 289 13.95 -1.71 37.64
N GLU A 290 13.41 -2.53 36.72
CA GLU A 290 13.06 -2.12 35.38
C GLU A 290 11.75 -2.77 34.91
N VAL A 291 10.99 -2.01 34.09
CA VAL A 291 9.85 -2.49 33.28
C VAL A 291 10.03 -1.98 31.87
N VAL A 292 9.88 -2.85 30.88
CA VAL A 292 9.94 -2.53 29.46
C VAL A 292 8.54 -2.61 28.86
N MET A 293 8.15 -1.56 28.15
CA MET A 293 6.89 -1.48 27.39
C MET A 293 7.19 -1.22 25.93
N GLN A 294 6.48 -1.87 25.02
CA GLN A 294 6.57 -1.60 23.59
C GLN A 294 5.19 -1.32 23.02
N GLY A 295 5.16 -0.44 22.03
CA GLY A 295 3.89 -0.04 21.45
C GLY A 295 4.01 0.60 20.07
N THR A 296 2.85 1.04 19.58
CA THR A 296 2.71 1.64 18.25
C THR A 296 1.90 2.93 18.33
N VAL A 297 2.17 3.81 17.38
CA VAL A 297 1.40 5.03 17.15
C VAL A 297 0.91 5.07 15.72
N ARG A 298 -0.36 5.45 15.52
CA ARG A 298 -0.97 5.65 14.20
C ARG A 298 -1.53 7.05 14.09
N THR A 299 -1.19 7.75 12.99
CA THR A 299 -1.61 9.15 12.77
C THR A 299 -1.87 9.40 11.28
N PHE A 300 -2.62 10.47 10.95
CA PHE A 300 -2.88 10.89 9.56
C PHE A 300 -2.28 12.25 9.21
N HIS A 301 -1.85 13.00 10.19
CA HIS A 301 -1.33 14.35 9.98
C HIS A 301 0.13 14.47 10.47
N PRO A 302 1.06 15.01 9.67
CA PRO A 302 2.47 15.09 10.06
C PRO A 302 2.72 15.91 11.34
N ASP A 303 1.95 16.98 11.55
CA ASP A 303 2.09 17.81 12.76
C ASP A 303 1.62 17.06 14.01
N VAL A 304 0.49 16.33 13.91
CA VAL A 304 0.00 15.47 14.98
C VAL A 304 1.01 14.37 15.30
N ARG A 305 1.62 13.76 14.27
CA ARG A 305 2.67 12.75 14.45
C ARG A 305 3.84 13.27 15.28
N ARG A 306 4.35 14.48 14.96
CA ARG A 306 5.42 15.15 15.74
C ARG A 306 4.98 15.47 17.15
N GLN A 307 3.74 15.99 17.30
CA GLN A 307 3.17 16.32 18.60
C GLN A 307 3.03 15.11 19.51
N ILE A 308 2.65 13.94 18.99
CA ILE A 308 2.48 12.72 19.78
C ILE A 308 3.79 12.26 20.42
N GLU A 309 4.90 12.24 19.70
CA GLU A 309 6.19 11.87 20.30
C GLU A 309 6.54 12.79 21.49
N GLN A 310 6.38 14.10 21.31
CA GLN A 310 6.62 15.07 22.38
C GLN A 310 5.69 14.83 23.58
N LEU A 311 4.40 14.61 23.34
CA LEU A 311 3.42 14.36 24.40
C LEU A 311 3.68 13.06 25.16
N ILE A 312 4.18 12.02 24.49
CA ILE A 312 4.62 10.79 25.13
C ILE A 312 5.80 11.11 26.10
N ARG A 313 6.81 11.82 25.63
CA ARG A 313 7.97 12.23 26.47
C ARG A 313 7.56 13.07 27.67
N GLU A 314 6.71 14.07 27.48
CA GLU A 314 6.20 14.93 28.55
C GLU A 314 5.40 14.13 29.59
N THR A 315 4.55 13.22 29.13
CA THR A 315 3.72 12.37 30.01
C THR A 315 4.60 11.44 30.85
N LEU A 316 5.57 10.77 30.24
CA LEU A 316 6.50 9.90 30.94
C LEU A 316 7.33 10.69 31.96
N ALA A 317 7.85 11.85 31.58
CA ALA A 317 8.64 12.71 32.47
C ALA A 317 7.86 13.14 33.71
N GLY A 318 6.59 13.54 33.54
CA GLY A 318 5.73 13.95 34.66
C GLY A 318 5.46 12.82 35.65
N ILE A 319 5.13 11.62 35.15
CA ILE A 319 4.79 10.47 36.00
C ILE A 319 6.06 9.93 36.69
N THR A 320 7.12 9.69 35.93
CA THR A 320 8.35 9.16 36.53
C THR A 320 8.94 10.06 37.60
N ALA A 321 8.90 11.40 37.39
CA ALA A 321 9.33 12.38 38.38
C ALA A 321 8.48 12.31 39.66
N ALA A 322 7.17 12.13 39.56
CA ALA A 322 6.27 12.03 40.72
C ALA A 322 6.59 10.84 41.64
N TYR A 323 7.14 9.76 41.06
CA TYR A 323 7.51 8.54 41.79
C TYR A 323 9.01 8.39 42.07
N GLY A 324 9.85 9.34 41.66
CA GLY A 324 11.32 9.24 41.79
C GLY A 324 11.93 8.17 40.87
N ALA A 325 11.25 7.84 39.79
CA ALA A 325 11.73 6.97 38.71
C ALA A 325 12.34 7.79 37.57
N THR A 326 12.98 7.10 36.64
CA THR A 326 13.44 7.65 35.35
C THR A 326 12.96 6.78 34.21
N PHE A 327 13.14 7.24 32.95
CA PHE A 327 12.78 6.46 31.78
C PHE A 327 13.73 6.68 30.61
N ASP A 328 13.81 5.67 29.75
CA ASP A 328 14.35 5.77 28.39
C ASP A 328 13.20 5.59 27.41
N LEU A 329 13.21 6.37 26.32
CA LEU A 329 12.28 6.26 25.20
C LEU A 329 13.05 6.14 23.90
N ASP A 330 12.94 4.98 23.23
CA ASP A 330 13.32 4.76 21.84
C ASP A 330 12.07 4.88 20.99
N TYR A 331 11.93 5.98 20.24
CA TYR A 331 10.81 6.25 19.33
C TYR A 331 11.30 6.17 17.90
N LYS A 332 10.71 5.28 17.10
CA LYS A 332 11.08 5.05 15.70
C LYS A 332 9.97 5.48 14.78
N VAL A 333 10.28 6.47 13.96
CA VAL A 333 9.43 6.92 12.85
C VAL A 333 9.46 5.84 11.77
N GLY A 334 8.30 5.26 11.49
CA GLY A 334 8.12 4.22 10.48
C GLY A 334 7.47 4.74 9.20
N THR A 335 6.51 3.99 8.64
CA THR A 335 5.86 4.33 7.36
C THR A 335 5.11 5.66 7.41
N MET A 336 5.06 6.34 6.28
CA MET A 336 4.34 7.60 6.13
C MET A 336 2.84 7.36 5.94
N VAL A 337 2.06 8.43 5.89
CA VAL A 337 0.65 8.37 5.50
C VAL A 337 0.55 7.99 4.03
N VAL A 338 -0.26 6.99 3.68
CA VAL A 338 -0.66 6.81 2.29
C VAL A 338 -1.51 8.00 1.89
N PHE A 339 -0.93 8.90 1.12
CA PHE A 339 -1.56 10.14 0.68
C PHE A 339 -1.75 10.13 -0.84
N ASN A 340 -2.96 9.81 -1.26
CA ASN A 340 -3.29 9.80 -2.68
C ASN A 340 -3.42 11.24 -3.20
N ASP A 341 -2.58 11.59 -4.17
CA ASP A 341 -2.59 12.92 -4.79
C ASP A 341 -4.00 13.25 -5.33
N PRO A 342 -4.66 14.31 -4.83
CA PRO A 342 -6.04 14.60 -5.19
C PRO A 342 -6.25 14.84 -6.68
N LYS A 343 -5.29 15.47 -7.35
CA LYS A 343 -5.35 15.73 -8.79
C LYS A 343 -5.21 14.44 -9.59
N LEU A 344 -4.24 13.60 -9.21
CA LEU A 344 -4.04 12.29 -9.84
C LEU A 344 -5.27 11.39 -9.67
N VAL A 345 -5.90 11.41 -8.48
CA VAL A 345 -7.15 10.66 -8.24
C VAL A 345 -8.26 11.18 -9.15
N GLU A 346 -8.51 12.49 -9.19
CA GLU A 346 -9.54 13.08 -10.04
C GLU A 346 -9.33 12.73 -11.51
N GLU A 347 -8.11 12.87 -12.01
CA GLU A 347 -7.74 12.53 -13.39
C GLU A 347 -7.91 11.04 -13.71
N SER A 348 -7.78 10.16 -12.70
CA SER A 348 -7.86 8.70 -12.86
C SER A 348 -9.27 8.14 -12.83
N LEU A 349 -10.22 8.81 -12.16
CA LEU A 349 -11.59 8.29 -11.99
C LEU A 349 -12.31 7.96 -13.29
N PRO A 350 -12.21 8.74 -14.37
CA PRO A 350 -12.84 8.39 -15.67
C PRO A 350 -12.32 7.05 -16.22
N SER A 351 -11.02 6.77 -16.09
CA SER A 351 -10.40 5.52 -16.52
C SER A 351 -10.93 4.31 -15.73
N ILE A 352 -11.01 4.45 -14.41
CA ILE A 352 -11.53 3.41 -13.52
C ILE A 352 -13.02 3.12 -13.85
N ARG A 353 -13.84 4.17 -13.96
CA ARG A 353 -15.27 4.05 -14.29
C ARG A 353 -15.50 3.38 -15.63
N ARG A 354 -14.70 3.70 -16.62
CA ARG A 354 -14.76 3.06 -17.94
C ARG A 354 -14.38 1.58 -17.88
N ALA A 355 -13.43 1.20 -17.01
CA ALA A 355 -12.97 -0.17 -16.87
C ALA A 355 -13.97 -1.09 -16.13
N VAL A 356 -14.71 -0.56 -15.13
CA VAL A 356 -15.56 -1.39 -14.26
C VAL A 356 -17.02 -0.93 -14.17
N GLY A 357 -17.39 0.21 -14.78
CA GLY A 357 -18.72 0.84 -14.66
C GLY A 357 -18.85 1.71 -13.41
N ASP A 358 -19.65 2.78 -13.52
CA ASP A 358 -19.81 3.79 -12.46
C ASP A 358 -20.32 3.22 -11.14
N SER A 359 -21.24 2.26 -11.17
CA SER A 359 -21.83 1.64 -9.98
C SER A 359 -20.82 0.84 -9.16
N ASN A 360 -19.69 0.46 -9.74
CA ASN A 360 -18.65 -0.32 -9.11
C ASN A 360 -17.51 0.53 -8.53
N VAL A 361 -17.60 1.87 -8.65
CA VAL A 361 -16.58 2.80 -8.14
C VAL A 361 -17.16 3.59 -6.97
N PHE A 362 -16.50 3.54 -5.80
CA PHE A 362 -17.01 4.17 -4.59
C PHE A 362 -15.90 4.80 -3.74
N LYS A 363 -16.27 5.79 -2.91
CA LYS A 363 -15.34 6.38 -1.94
C LYS A 363 -15.06 5.39 -0.81
N PHE A 364 -13.78 5.13 -0.58
CA PHE A 364 -13.33 4.24 0.48
C PHE A 364 -13.00 5.03 1.76
N PRO A 365 -13.34 4.54 2.97
CA PRO A 365 -13.00 5.24 4.22
C PRO A 365 -11.50 5.21 4.50
N MET A 366 -11.03 6.11 5.37
CA MET A 366 -9.68 6.04 5.95
C MET A 366 -9.49 4.74 6.75
N ARG A 367 -8.28 4.20 6.71
CA ARG A 367 -7.91 3.00 7.48
C ARG A 367 -6.71 3.25 8.37
N MET A 368 -6.72 2.63 9.54
CA MET A 368 -5.59 2.70 10.48
C MET A 368 -4.45 1.74 10.15
N GLY A 369 -4.62 0.85 9.15
CA GLY A 369 -3.53 0.05 8.61
C GLY A 369 -2.44 0.94 8.01
N ALA A 370 -1.21 0.49 8.03
CA ALA A 370 -0.08 1.13 7.35
C ALA A 370 0.20 0.44 6.01
N GLU A 371 0.99 1.10 5.17
CA GLU A 371 1.38 0.60 3.85
C GLU A 371 2.63 1.37 3.40
N ASP A 372 3.65 0.66 3.01
CA ASP A 372 4.94 1.27 2.67
C ASP A 372 4.98 1.89 1.27
N PHE A 373 3.94 1.70 0.44
CA PHE A 373 3.70 2.48 -0.77
C PHE A 373 3.78 3.98 -0.51
N SER A 374 3.48 4.41 0.71
CA SER A 374 3.60 5.78 1.18
C SER A 374 4.98 6.39 0.94
N TYR A 375 6.07 5.61 0.99
CA TYR A 375 7.42 6.13 0.69
C TYR A 375 7.56 6.58 -0.77
N TYR A 376 6.94 5.87 -1.73
CA TYR A 376 6.93 6.34 -3.12
C TYR A 376 6.16 7.65 -3.27
N GLN A 377 5.06 7.81 -2.50
CA GLN A 377 4.23 9.02 -2.53
C GLN A 377 4.92 10.25 -1.95
N GLU A 378 5.93 10.07 -1.09
CA GLU A 378 6.81 11.16 -0.65
C GLU A 378 7.75 11.69 -1.77
N VAL A 379 7.95 10.90 -2.83
CA VAL A 379 8.92 11.18 -3.91
C VAL A 379 8.25 11.64 -5.20
N ILE A 380 7.10 11.04 -5.53
CA ILE A 380 6.31 11.32 -6.73
C ILE A 380 4.80 11.21 -6.42
N PRO A 381 3.93 11.92 -7.17
CA PRO A 381 2.48 11.75 -7.03
C PRO A 381 2.08 10.29 -7.16
N GLY A 382 1.31 9.79 -6.20
CA GLY A 382 0.87 8.41 -6.19
C GLY A 382 -0.63 8.25 -5.94
N PHE A 383 -1.19 7.18 -6.49
CA PHE A 383 -2.56 6.78 -6.21
C PHE A 383 -2.62 5.28 -5.89
N PHE A 384 -2.94 4.97 -4.65
CA PHE A 384 -3.15 3.62 -4.13
C PHE A 384 -4.64 3.36 -3.99
N LEU A 385 -5.17 2.45 -4.77
CA LEU A 385 -6.60 2.14 -4.84
C LEU A 385 -6.93 0.81 -4.15
N ARG A 386 -8.21 0.57 -3.87
CA ARG A 386 -8.71 -0.66 -3.25
C ARG A 386 -9.46 -1.50 -4.25
N LEU A 387 -9.02 -2.75 -4.38
CA LEU A 387 -9.64 -3.75 -5.24
C LEU A 387 -10.50 -4.68 -4.39
N GLY A 388 -11.81 -4.67 -4.59
CA GLY A 388 -12.68 -5.64 -3.96
C GLY A 388 -12.29 -7.07 -4.33
N SER A 389 -12.11 -7.91 -3.31
CA SER A 389 -11.66 -9.30 -3.45
C SER A 389 -12.51 -10.30 -2.67
N GLY A 390 -13.51 -9.82 -1.93
CA GLY A 390 -14.44 -10.68 -1.20
C GLY A 390 -15.55 -11.25 -2.06
N ASN A 391 -16.24 -12.29 -1.53
CA ASN A 391 -17.46 -12.82 -2.11
C ASN A 391 -18.29 -13.53 -1.03
N LYS A 392 -19.32 -12.86 -0.55
CA LYS A 392 -20.19 -13.40 0.51
C LYS A 392 -20.91 -14.68 0.09
N ALA A 393 -21.31 -14.78 -1.16
CA ALA A 393 -22.01 -15.95 -1.68
C ALA A 393 -21.11 -17.21 -1.73
N LYS A 394 -19.81 -17.01 -1.91
CA LYS A 394 -18.79 -18.08 -1.87
C LYS A 394 -18.18 -18.30 -0.48
N GLY A 395 -18.59 -17.51 0.55
CA GLY A 395 -18.02 -17.57 1.90
C GLY A 395 -16.62 -16.94 2.02
N ILE A 396 -16.16 -16.18 1.03
CA ILE A 396 -14.87 -15.48 1.02
C ILE A 396 -15.06 -14.13 1.71
N THR A 397 -14.90 -14.12 3.04
CA THR A 397 -15.18 -12.96 3.90
C THR A 397 -14.16 -12.76 5.03
N ALA A 398 -13.15 -13.63 5.11
CA ALA A 398 -12.13 -13.52 6.15
C ALA A 398 -11.23 -12.29 5.94
N ASP A 399 -10.90 -11.62 7.02
CA ASP A 399 -10.00 -10.44 6.99
C ASP A 399 -8.59 -10.80 6.54
N SER A 400 -7.89 -9.83 6.01
CA SER A 400 -6.45 -9.94 5.76
C SER A 400 -5.70 -10.29 7.05
N HIS A 401 -4.56 -10.95 6.93
CA HIS A 401 -3.72 -11.45 8.03
C HIS A 401 -4.40 -12.54 8.87
N SER A 402 -5.40 -13.24 8.33
CA SER A 402 -6.02 -14.39 9.01
C SER A 402 -5.65 -15.73 8.37
N PRO A 403 -5.67 -16.82 9.13
CA PRO A 403 -5.46 -18.19 8.62
C PRO A 403 -6.47 -18.59 7.53
N GLU A 404 -7.66 -18.01 7.53
CA GLU A 404 -8.79 -18.28 6.62
C GLU A 404 -8.87 -17.27 5.46
N PHE A 405 -7.94 -16.33 5.35
CA PHE A 405 -7.94 -15.35 4.25
C PHE A 405 -7.91 -16.04 2.90
N ASP A 406 -8.76 -15.59 1.98
CA ASP A 406 -8.75 -15.94 0.56
C ASP A 406 -9.35 -14.78 -0.25
N ILE A 407 -9.28 -14.89 -1.57
CA ILE A 407 -9.84 -13.92 -2.51
C ILE A 407 -10.77 -14.59 -3.50
N ASP A 408 -11.78 -13.87 -3.97
CA ASP A 408 -12.46 -14.24 -5.20
C ASP A 408 -11.58 -13.88 -6.40
N GLU A 409 -11.07 -14.88 -7.09
CA GLU A 409 -10.14 -14.75 -8.22
C GLU A 409 -10.73 -13.94 -9.40
N GLU A 410 -12.03 -13.65 -9.40
CA GLU A 410 -12.65 -12.67 -10.32
C GLU A 410 -12.01 -11.27 -10.20
N CYS A 411 -11.47 -10.92 -9.03
CA CYS A 411 -10.79 -9.66 -8.80
C CYS A 411 -9.52 -9.50 -9.67
N LEU A 412 -8.86 -10.59 -10.06
CA LEU A 412 -7.64 -10.54 -10.87
C LEU A 412 -7.88 -9.86 -12.23
N VAL A 413 -8.93 -10.27 -12.93
CA VAL A 413 -9.30 -9.64 -14.23
C VAL A 413 -9.68 -8.17 -14.04
N THR A 414 -10.38 -7.85 -12.94
CA THR A 414 -10.75 -6.47 -12.61
C THR A 414 -9.52 -5.61 -12.37
N GLY A 415 -8.55 -6.09 -11.58
CA GLY A 415 -7.30 -5.39 -11.31
C GLY A 415 -6.51 -5.13 -12.59
N VAL A 416 -6.35 -6.14 -13.44
CA VAL A 416 -5.66 -6.00 -14.74
C VAL A 416 -6.34 -4.94 -15.62
N LYS A 417 -7.67 -4.97 -15.75
CA LYS A 417 -8.41 -3.96 -16.54
C LYS A 417 -8.18 -2.54 -16.03
N VAL A 418 -8.27 -2.35 -14.72
CA VAL A 418 -8.12 -1.04 -14.11
C VAL A 418 -6.71 -0.50 -14.27
N MET A 419 -5.69 -1.28 -13.90
CA MET A 419 -4.30 -0.82 -13.92
C MET A 419 -3.78 -0.57 -15.33
N ALA A 420 -4.16 -1.40 -16.31
CA ALA A 420 -3.79 -1.17 -17.71
C ALA A 420 -4.41 0.11 -18.29
N ASN A 421 -5.71 0.37 -18.02
CA ASN A 421 -6.35 1.62 -18.42
C ASN A 421 -5.74 2.83 -17.73
N LEU A 422 -5.45 2.77 -16.43
CA LEU A 422 -4.81 3.87 -15.70
C LEU A 422 -3.45 4.23 -16.31
N ALA A 423 -2.62 3.23 -16.60
CA ALA A 423 -1.30 3.45 -17.18
C ALA A 423 -1.38 4.14 -18.55
N LEU A 424 -2.21 3.63 -19.46
CA LEU A 424 -2.32 4.19 -20.81
C LEU A 424 -2.96 5.57 -20.82
N ASP A 425 -4.04 5.76 -20.05
CA ASP A 425 -4.74 7.06 -20.01
C ASP A 425 -3.87 8.15 -19.36
N PHE A 426 -3.07 7.78 -18.34
CA PHE A 426 -2.10 8.70 -17.75
C PHE A 426 -1.04 9.13 -18.77
N LEU A 427 -0.47 8.16 -19.49
CA LEU A 427 0.56 8.44 -20.49
C LEU A 427 0.00 9.32 -21.63
N ASP A 428 -1.18 9.05 -22.16
CA ASP A 428 -1.79 9.86 -23.19
C ASP A 428 -2.04 11.29 -22.72
N ARG A 429 -2.63 11.45 -21.54
CA ARG A 429 -2.97 12.77 -20.98
C ARG A 429 -1.74 13.64 -20.75
N HIS A 430 -0.62 13.03 -20.36
CA HIS A 430 0.61 13.75 -20.02
C HIS A 430 1.66 13.73 -21.13
N SER A 431 1.37 13.15 -22.30
CA SER A 431 2.18 13.29 -23.50
C SER A 431 2.08 14.72 -24.01
N ALA A 432 3.22 15.35 -24.30
CA ALA A 432 3.22 16.65 -24.95
C ALA A 432 2.60 16.52 -26.35
N HIS A 433 1.61 17.34 -26.64
CA HIS A 433 1.09 17.53 -28.00
C HIS A 433 2.02 18.38 -28.84
#